data_8d6e9dbea7cc5f9c1e73f24785140dea
#
_entry.id   8d6e9dbea7cc5f9c1e73f24785140dea
#
_cell.length_a   1.000
_cell.length_b   1.000
_cell.length_c   1.000
_cell.angle_alpha   90.00
_cell.angle_beta   90.00
_cell.angle_gamma   90.00
#
_symmetry.space_group_name_H-M   'P 1'
#
loop_
_entity.id
_entity.type
_entity.pdbx_description
1 polymer ?
#
loop_
_entity_poly.entity_id
_entity_poly.type
_entity_poly.pdbx_seq_one_letter_code
_entity_poly.pdbx_strand_id
1 'polypeptide(L)'
;MNGSFRLAHLALWLCAMIWGVGFWPQKLAMVYMGPLLFNALRSALPALVLALLLGFQREAGQGKRWRLSSGEWRAGVILGFWLWLALGAQQIGLVEAWVYRASFITGLYIVFVPFVAFLLFSTPIASWQLSMAGLGCLGLFLLTTSTHAFEMGRGDWWVLLGSLLWAVHVGAMGRSQERGRVLPLAFVQMATCAVLSGVSSWLLREPWRWAALIEVRWYLLYAGLLSGVVAYTLQIYGQRWVSPPVAAIILSLEALFGAAVGWFVLNEPFSLRNLMGAGLIMLAIILVQVTAYVQLRVAKRAKSSKEVVS
;
A
#
# COMPACT_ATOMS: atom_id res chain seq x y z
N MET A 1 18.35 19.54 6.72
CA MET A 1 17.43 18.60 6.02
C MET A 1 16.92 19.31 4.79
N ASN A 2 17.28 18.79 3.59
CA ASN A 2 16.87 19.40 2.33
C ASN A 2 15.34 19.43 2.19
N GLY A 3 14.80 20.50 1.57
CA GLY A 3 13.35 20.67 1.37
C GLY A 3 12.68 19.46 0.72
N SER A 4 13.34 18.80 -0.22
CA SER A 4 12.88 17.57 -0.89
C SER A 4 12.63 16.40 0.07
N PHE A 5 13.43 16.25 1.13
CA PHE A 5 13.25 15.18 2.13
C PHE A 5 12.01 15.42 3.00
N ARG A 6 11.75 16.66 3.41
CA ARG A 6 10.52 17.02 4.14
C ARG A 6 9.27 16.81 3.28
N LEU A 7 9.35 17.20 2.02
CA LEU A 7 8.24 17.03 1.08
C LEU A 7 7.94 15.55 0.80
N ALA A 8 8.97 14.70 0.74
CA ALA A 8 8.80 13.27 0.57
C ALA A 8 8.07 12.61 1.77
N HIS A 9 8.41 13.02 2.99
CA HIS A 9 7.70 12.53 4.19
C HIS A 9 6.24 13.00 4.18
N LEU A 10 5.97 14.26 3.87
CA LEU A 10 4.62 14.80 3.76
C LEU A 10 3.82 14.05 2.67
N ALA A 11 4.43 13.76 1.53
CA ALA A 11 3.80 12.99 0.46
C ALA A 11 3.37 11.60 0.93
N LEU A 12 4.22 10.88 1.66
CA LEU A 12 3.91 9.57 2.21
C LEU A 12 2.83 9.64 3.31
N TRP A 13 2.83 10.69 4.14
CA TRP A 13 1.79 10.93 5.14
C TRP A 13 0.42 11.14 4.50
N LEU A 14 0.34 12.01 3.48
CA LEU A 14 -0.88 12.23 2.72
C LEU A 14 -1.35 10.94 2.02
N CYS A 15 -0.41 10.16 1.49
CA CYS A 15 -0.70 8.86 0.91
C CYS A 15 -1.35 7.91 1.93
N ALA A 16 -0.76 7.77 3.13
CA ALA A 16 -1.29 6.94 4.21
C ALA A 16 -2.71 7.36 4.63
N MET A 17 -2.96 8.67 4.74
CA MET A 17 -4.30 9.20 5.06
C MET A 17 -5.31 8.86 3.96
N ILE A 18 -4.97 9.10 2.70
CA ILE A 18 -5.85 8.83 1.56
C ILE A 18 -6.18 7.34 1.48
N TRP A 19 -5.21 6.46 1.68
CA TRP A 19 -5.43 5.02 1.63
C TRP A 19 -6.21 4.49 2.83
N GLY A 20 -5.92 4.98 4.03
CA GLY A 20 -6.65 4.59 5.23
C GLY A 20 -8.13 4.95 5.15
N VAL A 21 -8.46 6.19 4.80
CA VAL A 21 -9.86 6.60 4.54
C VAL A 21 -10.46 5.81 3.37
N GLY A 22 -9.63 5.40 2.41
CA GLY A 22 -10.01 4.62 1.23
C GLY A 22 -10.62 3.24 1.52
N PHE A 23 -10.41 2.66 2.70
CA PHE A 23 -11.06 1.40 3.08
C PHE A 23 -12.60 1.53 3.10
N TRP A 24 -13.12 2.68 3.50
CA TRP A 24 -14.56 2.96 3.52
C TRP A 24 -15.22 2.83 2.14
N PRO A 25 -14.86 3.64 1.12
CA PRO A 25 -15.47 3.51 -0.19
C PRO A 25 -15.25 2.15 -0.83
N GLN A 26 -14.11 1.51 -0.56
CA GLN A 26 -13.82 0.15 -1.04
C GLN A 26 -14.79 -0.88 -0.43
N LYS A 27 -15.07 -0.80 0.87
CA LYS A 27 -16.02 -1.71 1.56
C LYS A 27 -17.43 -1.51 1.03
N LEU A 28 -17.89 -0.26 0.92
CA LEU A 28 -19.26 0.03 0.44
C LEU A 28 -19.45 -0.38 -1.02
N ALA A 29 -18.44 -0.26 -1.87
CA ALA A 29 -18.53 -0.69 -3.26
C ALA A 29 -18.80 -2.20 -3.41
N MET A 30 -18.35 -3.02 -2.45
CA MET A 30 -18.53 -4.49 -2.50
C MET A 30 -19.99 -4.93 -2.38
N VAL A 31 -20.88 -4.06 -1.96
CA VAL A 31 -22.34 -4.32 -1.96
C VAL A 31 -22.90 -4.37 -3.39
N TYR A 32 -22.28 -3.65 -4.31
CA TYR A 32 -22.81 -3.40 -5.66
C TYR A 32 -22.09 -4.16 -6.76
N MET A 33 -20.80 -4.49 -6.58
CA MET A 33 -19.99 -5.15 -7.61
C MET A 33 -18.91 -6.07 -7.04
N GLY A 34 -18.42 -6.98 -7.90
CA GLY A 34 -17.34 -7.89 -7.54
C GLY A 34 -16.01 -7.18 -7.25
N PRO A 35 -15.17 -7.79 -6.38
CA PRO A 35 -13.92 -7.19 -5.94
C PRO A 35 -12.92 -6.96 -7.07
N LEU A 36 -12.81 -7.87 -8.02
CA LEU A 36 -11.84 -7.75 -9.12
C LEU A 36 -12.33 -6.79 -10.19
N LEU A 37 -13.65 -6.74 -10.45
CA LEU A 37 -14.25 -5.75 -11.34
C LEU A 37 -14.05 -4.34 -10.78
N PHE A 38 -14.28 -4.14 -9.49
CA PHE A 38 -13.99 -2.87 -8.82
C PHE A 38 -12.52 -2.48 -8.97
N ASN A 39 -11.60 -3.44 -8.75
CA ASN A 39 -10.16 -3.20 -8.91
C ASN A 39 -9.77 -2.86 -10.36
N ALA A 40 -10.41 -3.51 -11.34
CA ALA A 40 -10.19 -3.18 -12.75
C ALA A 40 -10.57 -1.72 -13.04
N LEU A 41 -11.76 -1.32 -12.65
CA LEU A 41 -12.29 0.03 -12.91
C LEU A 41 -11.51 1.12 -12.15
N ARG A 42 -11.26 0.91 -10.83
CA ARG A 42 -10.50 1.87 -10.03
C ARG A 42 -9.03 1.99 -10.44
N SER A 43 -8.48 1.01 -11.17
CA SER A 43 -7.12 1.08 -11.73
C SER A 43 -7.11 1.60 -13.16
N ALA A 44 -8.16 1.35 -13.94
CA ALA A 44 -8.31 1.86 -15.30
C ALA A 44 -8.45 3.40 -15.31
N LEU A 45 -9.22 3.94 -14.36
CA LEU A 45 -9.42 5.39 -14.26
C LEU A 45 -8.09 6.16 -14.06
N PRO A 46 -7.22 5.84 -13.09
CA PRO A 46 -5.93 6.49 -12.98
C PRO A 46 -5.00 6.20 -14.14
N ALA A 47 -5.04 5.01 -14.74
CA ALA A 47 -4.26 4.72 -15.95
C ALA A 47 -4.64 5.68 -17.08
N LEU A 48 -5.93 5.91 -17.30
CA LEU A 48 -6.42 6.87 -18.30
C LEU A 48 -5.97 8.30 -17.99
N VAL A 49 -6.17 8.76 -16.76
CA VAL A 49 -5.78 10.13 -16.35
C VAL A 49 -4.28 10.33 -16.49
N LEU A 50 -3.46 9.36 -16.04
CA LEU A 50 -2.01 9.44 -16.15
C LEU A 50 -1.55 9.39 -17.62
N ALA A 51 -2.20 8.60 -18.48
CA ALA A 51 -1.94 8.59 -19.92
C ALA A 51 -2.19 9.96 -20.56
N LEU A 52 -3.31 10.61 -20.20
CA LEU A 52 -3.63 11.96 -20.67
C LEU A 52 -2.58 12.98 -20.19
N LEU A 53 -2.24 12.96 -18.90
CA LEU A 53 -1.20 13.84 -18.34
C LEU A 53 0.15 13.66 -19.04
N LEU A 54 0.52 12.42 -19.32
CA LEU A 54 1.75 12.11 -20.06
C LEU A 54 1.67 12.58 -21.53
N GLY A 55 0.50 12.48 -22.15
CA GLY A 55 0.27 12.97 -23.51
C GLY A 55 0.45 14.50 -23.66
N PHE A 56 0.18 15.25 -22.60
CA PHE A 56 0.38 16.72 -22.56
C PHE A 56 1.80 17.13 -22.19
N GLN A 57 2.61 16.24 -21.59
CA GLN A 57 4.00 16.54 -21.27
C GLN A 57 4.86 16.50 -22.54
N ARG A 58 5.49 17.64 -22.88
CA ARG A 58 6.55 17.69 -23.89
C ARG A 58 7.89 17.46 -23.19
N GLU A 59 8.77 16.67 -23.75
CA GLU A 59 10.14 16.61 -23.27
C GLU A 59 10.79 17.99 -23.35
N ALA A 60 11.20 18.51 -22.20
CA ALA A 60 11.86 19.80 -22.12
C ALA A 60 13.09 19.82 -23.04
N GLY A 61 13.08 20.67 -24.07
CA GLY A 61 14.22 20.93 -24.96
C GLY A 61 14.28 20.12 -26.26
N GLN A 62 13.43 19.11 -26.50
CA GLN A 62 13.56 18.27 -27.71
C GLN A 62 12.34 18.26 -28.65
N GLY A 63 11.24 18.91 -28.31
CA GLY A 63 10.04 18.95 -29.16
C GLY A 63 9.37 17.58 -29.42
N LYS A 64 9.91 16.48 -28.90
CA LYS A 64 9.43 15.12 -29.08
C LYS A 64 8.35 14.76 -28.05
N ARG A 65 7.32 14.02 -28.48
CA ARG A 65 6.40 13.33 -27.56
C ARG A 65 7.22 12.42 -26.66
N TRP A 66 6.93 12.43 -25.33
CA TRP A 66 7.60 11.54 -24.41
C TRP A 66 7.37 10.07 -24.84
N ARG A 67 8.40 9.24 -24.67
CA ARG A 67 8.33 7.80 -24.87
C ARG A 67 8.68 7.10 -23.57
N LEU A 68 8.02 5.99 -23.29
CA LEU A 68 8.39 5.07 -22.23
C LEU A 68 9.69 4.36 -22.61
N SER A 69 10.66 4.37 -21.70
CA SER A 69 11.85 3.54 -21.84
C SER A 69 11.52 2.08 -21.57
N SER A 70 12.33 1.15 -22.11
CA SER A 70 12.18 -0.29 -21.82
C SER A 70 12.31 -0.59 -20.32
N GLY A 71 13.13 0.19 -19.61
CA GLY A 71 13.27 0.10 -18.14
C GLY A 71 11.99 0.49 -17.40
N GLU A 72 11.33 1.57 -17.83
CA GLU A 72 10.04 2.02 -17.26
C GLU A 72 8.92 1.02 -17.52
N TRP A 73 8.86 0.45 -18.73
CA TRP A 73 7.92 -0.61 -19.05
C TRP A 73 8.11 -1.82 -18.14
N ARG A 74 9.33 -2.37 -18.09
CA ARG A 74 9.61 -3.57 -17.27
C ARG A 74 9.34 -3.33 -15.80
N ALA A 75 9.80 -2.20 -15.26
CA ALA A 75 9.58 -1.85 -13.85
C ALA A 75 8.10 -1.65 -13.55
N GLY A 76 7.38 -0.90 -14.39
CA GLY A 76 5.95 -0.64 -14.21
C GLY A 76 5.10 -1.91 -14.32
N VAL A 77 5.41 -2.84 -15.23
CA VAL A 77 4.71 -4.13 -15.35
C VAL A 77 4.95 -4.99 -14.10
N ILE A 78 6.18 -5.08 -13.60
CA ILE A 78 6.49 -5.81 -12.36
C ILE A 78 5.73 -5.22 -11.16
N LEU A 79 5.73 -3.90 -11.03
CA LEU A 79 4.98 -3.20 -9.99
C LEU A 79 3.47 -3.43 -10.12
N GLY A 80 2.93 -3.32 -11.34
CA GLY A 80 1.52 -3.55 -11.62
C GLY A 80 1.07 -4.99 -11.36
N PHE A 81 1.94 -5.98 -11.60
CA PHE A 81 1.66 -7.38 -11.27
C PHE A 81 1.54 -7.59 -9.74
N TRP A 82 2.50 -7.09 -8.96
CA TRP A 82 2.44 -7.20 -7.49
C TRP A 82 1.30 -6.39 -6.91
N LEU A 83 1.01 -5.23 -7.50
CA LEU A 83 -0.14 -4.40 -7.13
C LEU A 83 -1.47 -5.13 -7.38
N TRP A 84 -1.63 -5.78 -8.54
CA TRP A 84 -2.82 -6.59 -8.84
C TRP A 84 -3.05 -7.70 -7.83
N LEU A 85 -2.00 -8.45 -7.47
CA LEU A 85 -2.10 -9.51 -6.46
C LEU A 85 -2.47 -8.94 -5.08
N ALA A 86 -1.78 -7.87 -4.65
CA ALA A 86 -2.00 -7.26 -3.34
C ALA A 86 -3.40 -6.65 -3.22
N LEU A 87 -3.81 -5.84 -4.21
CA LEU A 87 -5.14 -5.25 -4.27
C LEU A 87 -6.24 -6.30 -4.43
N GLY A 88 -5.97 -7.34 -5.23
CA GLY A 88 -6.90 -8.45 -5.44
C GLY A 88 -7.20 -9.16 -4.13
N ALA A 89 -6.16 -9.61 -3.44
CA ALA A 89 -6.29 -10.29 -2.15
C ALA A 89 -6.97 -9.40 -1.10
N GLN A 90 -6.55 -8.15 -0.96
CA GLN A 90 -7.14 -7.20 -0.03
C GLN A 90 -8.62 -6.95 -0.33
N GLN A 91 -8.99 -6.77 -1.61
CA GLN A 91 -10.35 -6.44 -1.99
C GLN A 91 -11.30 -7.65 -1.83
N ILE A 92 -10.83 -8.87 -2.14
CA ILE A 92 -11.56 -10.11 -1.87
C ILE A 92 -11.80 -10.24 -0.36
N GLY A 93 -10.78 -9.95 0.45
CA GLY A 93 -10.90 -9.97 1.90
C GLY A 93 -11.90 -8.95 2.45
N LEU A 94 -11.92 -7.74 1.89
CA LEU A 94 -12.86 -6.67 2.29
C LEU A 94 -14.33 -7.01 2.04
N VAL A 95 -14.66 -7.98 1.21
CA VAL A 95 -16.05 -8.44 1.05
C VAL A 95 -16.61 -8.89 2.41
N GLU A 96 -15.85 -9.65 3.17
CA GLU A 96 -16.29 -10.25 4.45
C GLU A 96 -15.71 -9.55 5.68
N ALA A 97 -14.45 -9.13 5.63
CA ALA A 97 -13.75 -8.54 6.78
C ALA A 97 -14.32 -7.19 7.22
N TRP A 98 -14.26 -6.92 8.53
CA TRP A 98 -14.49 -5.59 9.08
C TRP A 98 -13.39 -4.62 8.62
N VAL A 99 -13.74 -3.37 8.39
CA VAL A 99 -12.78 -2.37 7.89
C VAL A 99 -11.66 -2.11 8.90
N TYR A 100 -11.97 -1.99 10.19
CA TYR A 100 -10.94 -1.81 11.21
C TYR A 100 -9.96 -3.00 11.25
N ARG A 101 -10.47 -4.25 11.14
CA ARG A 101 -9.60 -5.44 11.10
C ARG A 101 -8.75 -5.46 9.85
N ALA A 102 -9.37 -5.22 8.69
CA ALA A 102 -8.66 -5.20 7.40
C ALA A 102 -7.55 -4.14 7.39
N SER A 103 -7.78 -2.95 7.95
CA SER A 103 -6.78 -1.89 7.99
C SER A 103 -5.58 -2.25 8.87
N PHE A 104 -5.79 -2.83 10.07
CA PHE A 104 -4.69 -3.29 10.93
C PHE A 104 -3.94 -4.49 10.36
N ILE A 105 -4.67 -5.48 9.79
CA ILE A 105 -4.05 -6.66 9.17
C ILE A 105 -3.22 -6.22 7.95
N THR A 106 -3.73 -5.28 7.14
CA THR A 106 -2.96 -4.70 6.04
C THR A 106 -1.69 -4.04 6.58
N GLY A 107 -1.77 -3.24 7.65
CA GLY A 107 -0.62 -2.58 8.26
C GLY A 107 0.51 -3.51 8.69
N LEU A 108 0.25 -4.82 8.87
CA LEU A 108 1.29 -5.82 9.16
C LEU A 108 2.31 -6.01 8.03
N TYR A 109 2.06 -5.47 6.82
CA TYR A 109 3.08 -5.55 5.76
C TYR A 109 4.44 -4.97 6.19
N ILE A 110 4.47 -4.02 7.12
CA ILE A 110 5.70 -3.50 7.69
C ILE A 110 6.54 -4.58 8.40
N VAL A 111 5.87 -5.52 9.07
CA VAL A 111 6.50 -6.67 9.71
C VAL A 111 7.04 -7.63 8.67
N PHE A 112 6.34 -7.79 7.54
CA PHE A 112 6.77 -8.68 6.47
C PHE A 112 7.90 -8.11 5.59
N VAL A 113 8.04 -6.78 5.50
CA VAL A 113 9.08 -6.15 4.67
C VAL A 113 10.50 -6.65 4.95
N PRO A 114 10.99 -6.82 6.21
CA PRO A 114 12.31 -7.37 6.46
C PRO A 114 12.48 -8.80 5.97
N PHE A 115 11.45 -9.65 6.10
CA PHE A 115 11.49 -11.04 5.62
C PHE A 115 11.52 -11.10 4.09
N VAL A 116 10.71 -10.27 3.44
CA VAL A 116 10.75 -10.12 1.98
C VAL A 116 12.11 -9.61 1.51
N ALA A 117 12.69 -8.65 2.23
CA ALA A 117 14.03 -8.14 1.93
C ALA A 117 15.11 -9.22 2.11
N PHE A 118 14.99 -10.09 3.10
CA PHE A 118 15.87 -11.23 3.28
C PHE A 118 15.75 -12.23 2.12
N LEU A 119 14.52 -12.67 1.81
CA LEU A 119 14.28 -13.68 0.77
C LEU A 119 14.64 -13.20 -0.64
N LEU A 120 14.28 -11.97 -0.98
CA LEU A 120 14.48 -11.46 -2.34
C LEU A 120 15.83 -10.76 -2.54
N PHE A 121 16.48 -10.34 -1.46
CA PHE A 121 17.66 -9.47 -1.53
C PHE A 121 18.81 -9.92 -0.64
N SER A 122 18.66 -11.06 0.05
CA SER A 122 19.66 -11.60 0.98
C SER A 122 20.08 -10.59 2.07
N THR A 123 19.18 -9.67 2.42
CA THR A 123 19.44 -8.69 3.48
C THR A 123 19.24 -9.36 4.84
N PRO A 124 20.24 -9.39 5.74
CA PRO A 124 20.12 -10.10 7.02
C PRO A 124 19.01 -9.49 7.88
N ILE A 125 18.23 -10.37 8.52
CA ILE A 125 17.18 -9.97 9.47
C ILE A 125 17.83 -9.71 10.82
N ALA A 126 17.64 -8.52 11.36
CA ALA A 126 18.11 -8.19 12.71
C ALA A 126 17.17 -8.77 13.79
N SER A 127 17.71 -9.14 14.96
CA SER A 127 16.94 -9.73 16.07
C SER A 127 15.77 -8.85 16.53
N TRP A 128 15.94 -7.53 16.54
CA TRP A 128 14.87 -6.60 16.90
C TRP A 128 13.68 -6.67 15.93
N GLN A 129 13.90 -6.98 14.64
CA GLN A 129 12.83 -7.16 13.65
C GLN A 129 11.98 -8.37 13.97
N LEU A 130 12.59 -9.46 14.46
CA LEU A 130 11.88 -10.65 14.91
C LEU A 130 11.02 -10.35 16.16
N SER A 131 11.53 -9.54 17.09
CA SER A 131 10.77 -9.12 18.27
C SER A 131 9.54 -8.29 17.88
N MET A 132 9.70 -7.38 16.91
CA MET A 132 8.58 -6.56 16.42
C MET A 132 7.57 -7.41 15.64
N ALA A 133 8.03 -8.42 14.90
CA ALA A 133 7.17 -9.39 14.23
C ALA A 133 6.33 -10.17 15.27
N GLY A 134 6.96 -10.66 16.33
CA GLY A 134 6.27 -11.33 17.44
C GLY A 134 5.22 -10.44 18.11
N LEU A 135 5.55 -9.17 18.36
CA LEU A 135 4.61 -8.20 18.92
C LEU A 135 3.42 -7.93 17.97
N GLY A 136 3.68 -7.81 16.66
CA GLY A 136 2.63 -7.68 15.64
C GLY A 136 1.72 -8.91 15.59
N CYS A 137 2.29 -10.12 15.66
CA CYS A 137 1.53 -11.36 15.70
C CYS A 137 0.66 -11.48 16.96
N LEU A 138 1.19 -11.09 18.13
CA LEU A 138 0.41 -11.05 19.37
C LEU A 138 -0.74 -10.04 19.27
N GLY A 139 -0.48 -8.87 18.71
CA GLY A 139 -1.51 -7.86 18.44
C GLY A 139 -2.59 -8.38 17.50
N LEU A 140 -2.21 -9.06 16.41
CA LEU A 140 -3.15 -9.69 15.47
C LEU A 140 -4.00 -10.75 16.19
N PHE A 141 -3.38 -11.59 17.01
CA PHE A 141 -4.09 -12.60 17.81
C PHE A 141 -5.17 -11.96 18.70
N LEU A 142 -4.83 -10.91 19.45
CA LEU A 142 -5.80 -10.20 20.29
C LEU A 142 -6.88 -9.49 19.46
N LEU A 143 -6.53 -8.94 18.31
CA LEU A 143 -7.45 -8.26 17.41
C LEU A 143 -8.51 -9.20 16.82
N THR A 144 -8.12 -10.45 16.56
CA THR A 144 -8.93 -11.44 15.83
C THR A 144 -9.56 -12.50 16.72
N THR A 145 -9.24 -12.55 18.01
CA THR A 145 -9.86 -13.50 18.95
C THR A 145 -10.99 -12.86 19.76
N SER A 146 -12.10 -13.58 19.86
CA SER A 146 -13.14 -13.31 20.86
C SER A 146 -12.78 -13.93 22.21
N THR A 147 -13.66 -13.79 23.20
CA THR A 147 -13.48 -14.35 24.56
C THR A 147 -13.32 -15.88 24.57
N HIS A 148 -13.69 -16.58 23.50
CA HIS A 148 -13.77 -18.04 23.47
C HIS A 148 -13.07 -18.73 22.30
N ALA A 149 -12.69 -18.05 21.22
CA ALA A 149 -12.07 -18.65 20.06
C ALA A 149 -11.22 -17.68 19.23
N PHE A 150 -10.25 -18.23 18.49
CA PHE A 150 -9.56 -17.53 17.42
C PHE A 150 -10.52 -17.41 16.21
N GLU A 151 -10.93 -16.20 15.90
CA GLU A 151 -11.98 -15.92 14.90
C GLU A 151 -11.42 -15.16 13.69
N MET A 152 -10.40 -15.68 13.05
CA MET A 152 -10.05 -15.19 11.72
C MET A 152 -11.03 -15.74 10.69
N GLY A 153 -11.87 -14.85 10.14
CA GLY A 153 -12.74 -15.16 9.03
C GLY A 153 -11.95 -15.33 7.72
N ARG A 154 -12.62 -15.88 6.70
CA ARG A 154 -12.02 -16.03 5.35
C ARG A 154 -11.52 -14.69 4.82
N GLY A 155 -12.25 -13.60 5.07
CA GLY A 155 -11.86 -12.25 4.67
C GLY A 155 -10.54 -11.80 5.31
N ASP A 156 -10.35 -12.08 6.60
CA ASP A 156 -9.11 -11.70 7.31
C ASP A 156 -7.87 -12.44 6.74
N TRP A 157 -8.01 -13.73 6.37
CA TRP A 157 -6.94 -14.49 5.73
C TRP A 157 -6.55 -13.92 4.36
N TRP A 158 -7.54 -13.50 3.57
CA TRP A 158 -7.28 -12.82 2.29
C TRP A 158 -6.57 -11.49 2.49
N VAL A 159 -6.98 -10.70 3.50
CA VAL A 159 -6.29 -9.44 3.82
C VAL A 159 -4.86 -9.69 4.30
N LEU A 160 -4.62 -10.76 5.09
CA LEU A 160 -3.29 -11.13 5.55
C LEU A 160 -2.37 -11.54 4.38
N LEU A 161 -2.89 -12.32 3.44
CA LEU A 161 -2.19 -12.59 2.18
C LEU A 161 -1.88 -11.30 1.43
N GLY A 162 -2.87 -10.40 1.34
CA GLY A 162 -2.71 -9.06 0.76
C GLY A 162 -1.59 -8.27 1.43
N SER A 163 -1.50 -8.31 2.75
CA SER A 163 -0.45 -7.65 3.54
C SER A 163 0.96 -8.16 3.17
N LEU A 164 1.14 -9.47 3.01
CA LEU A 164 2.40 -10.05 2.52
C LEU A 164 2.74 -9.56 1.09
N LEU A 165 1.76 -9.55 0.21
CA LEU A 165 1.93 -9.10 -1.17
C LEU A 165 2.22 -7.59 -1.25
N TRP A 166 1.64 -6.79 -0.36
CA TRP A 166 1.99 -5.38 -0.19
C TRP A 166 3.44 -5.19 0.22
N ALA A 167 3.97 -6.03 1.12
CA ALA A 167 5.38 -5.99 1.49
C ALA A 167 6.29 -6.22 0.28
N VAL A 168 5.93 -7.16 -0.61
CA VAL A 168 6.66 -7.39 -1.86
C VAL A 168 6.56 -6.19 -2.80
N HIS A 169 5.36 -5.61 -2.98
CA HIS A 169 5.16 -4.44 -3.82
C HIS A 169 5.99 -3.23 -3.34
N VAL A 170 5.97 -2.92 -2.03
CA VAL A 170 6.76 -1.83 -1.44
C VAL A 170 8.26 -2.05 -1.63
N GLY A 171 8.73 -3.28 -1.45
CA GLY A 171 10.13 -3.66 -1.69
C GLY A 171 10.52 -3.52 -3.17
N ALA A 172 9.68 -3.99 -4.09
CA ALA A 172 9.87 -3.87 -5.53
C ALA A 172 9.83 -2.39 -5.99
N MET A 173 8.95 -1.58 -5.39
CA MET A 173 8.88 -0.14 -5.64
C MET A 173 10.21 0.54 -5.36
N GLY A 174 10.83 0.27 -4.20
CA GLY A 174 12.12 0.86 -3.83
C GLY A 174 13.22 0.60 -4.86
N ARG A 175 13.27 -0.61 -5.45
CA ARG A 175 14.23 -0.95 -6.51
C ARG A 175 13.93 -0.34 -7.87
N SER A 176 12.69 -0.05 -8.13
CA SER A 176 12.24 0.50 -9.42
C SER A 176 12.52 2.00 -9.55
N GLN A 177 12.83 2.69 -8.44
CA GLN A 177 13.06 4.14 -8.41
C GLN A 177 14.26 4.58 -9.25
N GLU A 178 15.31 3.76 -9.36
CA GLU A 178 16.48 4.04 -10.16
C GLU A 178 16.22 3.92 -11.67
N ARG A 179 15.10 3.32 -12.06
CA ARG A 179 14.84 2.87 -13.43
C ARG A 179 13.81 3.69 -14.20
N GLY A 180 13.14 4.67 -13.55
CA GLY A 180 12.10 5.40 -14.25
C GLY A 180 11.60 6.68 -13.59
N ARG A 181 10.88 7.45 -14.39
CA ARG A 181 10.20 8.68 -13.97
C ARG A 181 8.91 8.34 -13.22
N VAL A 182 8.44 9.24 -12.33
CA VAL A 182 7.27 8.99 -11.46
C VAL A 182 5.99 8.68 -12.25
N LEU A 183 5.61 9.57 -13.17
CA LEU A 183 4.36 9.44 -13.92
C LEU A 183 4.34 8.23 -14.87
N PRO A 184 5.41 7.95 -15.65
CA PRO A 184 5.48 6.72 -16.43
C PRO A 184 5.33 5.44 -15.62
N LEU A 185 6.02 5.33 -14.47
CA LEU A 185 5.90 4.17 -13.60
C LEU A 185 4.49 4.02 -13.05
N ALA A 186 3.88 5.13 -12.58
CA ALA A 186 2.50 5.14 -12.10
C ALA A 186 1.51 4.71 -13.18
N PHE A 187 1.67 5.22 -14.40
CA PHE A 187 0.82 4.83 -15.53
C PHE A 187 0.91 3.34 -15.82
N VAL A 188 2.12 2.81 -16.05
CA VAL A 188 2.29 1.41 -16.44
C VAL A 188 1.82 0.46 -15.35
N GLN A 189 2.10 0.76 -14.07
CA GLN A 189 1.64 -0.08 -12.97
C GLN A 189 0.11 -0.08 -12.87
N MET A 190 -0.57 1.06 -13.03
CA MET A 190 -2.02 1.14 -12.99
C MET A 190 -2.66 0.44 -14.20
N ALA A 191 -2.12 0.64 -15.40
CA ALA A 191 -2.58 -0.03 -16.60
C ALA A 191 -2.44 -1.55 -16.50
N THR A 192 -1.30 -2.04 -16.01
CA THR A 192 -1.07 -3.48 -15.79
C THR A 192 -2.06 -4.04 -14.76
N CYS A 193 -2.24 -3.35 -13.63
CA CYS A 193 -3.19 -3.76 -12.61
C CYS A 193 -4.63 -3.78 -13.15
N ALA A 194 -5.03 -2.77 -13.92
CA ALA A 194 -6.36 -2.71 -14.53
C ALA A 194 -6.62 -3.90 -15.49
N VAL A 195 -5.67 -4.18 -16.39
CA VAL A 195 -5.78 -5.28 -17.34
C VAL A 195 -5.85 -6.63 -16.61
N LEU A 196 -4.95 -6.89 -15.68
CA LEU A 196 -4.92 -8.16 -14.94
C LEU A 196 -6.18 -8.33 -14.05
N SER A 197 -6.65 -7.27 -13.40
CA SER A 197 -7.90 -7.31 -12.62
C SER A 197 -9.12 -7.55 -13.54
N GLY A 198 -9.16 -6.89 -14.70
CA GLY A 198 -10.23 -7.09 -15.68
C GLY A 198 -10.28 -8.51 -16.24
N VAL A 199 -9.12 -9.06 -16.60
CA VAL A 199 -9.00 -10.47 -17.04
C VAL A 199 -9.44 -11.41 -15.93
N SER A 200 -9.01 -11.18 -14.68
CA SER A 200 -9.38 -12.00 -13.54
C SER A 200 -10.89 -11.95 -13.26
N SER A 201 -11.48 -10.75 -13.29
CA SER A 201 -12.93 -10.57 -13.15
C SER A 201 -13.73 -11.30 -14.23
N TRP A 202 -13.26 -11.23 -15.47
CA TRP A 202 -13.87 -11.95 -16.59
C TRP A 202 -13.77 -13.47 -16.44
N LEU A 203 -12.60 -13.98 -16.07
CA LEU A 203 -12.37 -15.42 -15.84
C LEU A 203 -13.24 -15.96 -14.70
N LEU A 204 -13.40 -15.18 -13.63
CA LEU A 204 -14.24 -15.55 -12.47
C LEU A 204 -15.72 -15.22 -12.68
N ARG A 205 -16.08 -14.68 -13.86
CA ARG A 205 -17.46 -14.37 -14.25
C ARG A 205 -18.15 -13.43 -13.27
N GLU A 206 -17.42 -12.44 -12.74
CA GLU A 206 -18.07 -11.43 -11.89
C GLU A 206 -19.14 -10.67 -12.69
N PRO A 207 -20.33 -10.44 -12.11
CA PRO A 207 -21.45 -9.88 -12.84
C PRO A 207 -21.18 -8.40 -13.19
N TRP A 208 -21.37 -8.06 -14.46
CA TRP A 208 -21.38 -6.68 -14.94
C TRP A 208 -22.80 -6.12 -14.90
N ARG A 209 -23.02 -5.06 -14.15
CA ARG A 209 -24.33 -4.36 -14.07
C ARG A 209 -24.11 -2.85 -14.25
N TRP A 210 -24.70 -2.28 -15.30
CA TRP A 210 -24.59 -0.84 -15.54
C TRP A 210 -25.14 0.00 -14.39
N ALA A 211 -26.25 -0.41 -13.78
CA ALA A 211 -26.81 0.25 -12.61
C ALA A 211 -25.81 0.32 -11.45
N ALA A 212 -25.01 -0.72 -11.23
CA ALA A 212 -24.00 -0.73 -10.19
C ALA A 212 -22.94 0.39 -10.36
N LEU A 213 -22.61 0.77 -11.61
CA LEU A 213 -21.67 1.87 -11.87
C LEU A 213 -22.21 3.21 -11.34
N ILE A 214 -23.50 3.43 -11.44
CA ILE A 214 -24.14 4.65 -10.93
C ILE A 214 -24.06 4.67 -9.40
N GLU A 215 -24.32 3.52 -8.75
CA GLU A 215 -24.26 3.42 -7.29
C GLU A 215 -22.84 3.59 -6.75
N VAL A 216 -21.82 3.02 -7.42
CA VAL A 216 -20.43 3.08 -6.95
C VAL A 216 -19.64 4.26 -7.49
N ARG A 217 -20.22 5.15 -8.30
CA ARG A 217 -19.50 6.23 -8.98
C ARG A 217 -18.59 7.07 -8.07
N TRP A 218 -19.07 7.43 -6.90
CA TRP A 218 -18.29 8.23 -5.94
C TRP A 218 -17.16 7.42 -5.29
N TYR A 219 -17.41 6.14 -5.03
CA TYR A 219 -16.40 5.21 -4.51
C TYR A 219 -15.30 4.96 -5.54
N LEU A 220 -15.68 4.82 -6.82
CA LEU A 220 -14.72 4.69 -7.93
C LEU A 220 -13.93 5.98 -8.16
N LEU A 221 -14.56 7.15 -8.07
CA LEU A 221 -13.85 8.43 -8.18
C LEU A 221 -12.84 8.60 -7.05
N TYR A 222 -13.22 8.31 -5.82
CA TYR A 222 -12.28 8.34 -4.70
C TYR A 222 -11.12 7.36 -4.93
N ALA A 223 -11.43 6.08 -5.17
CA ALA A 223 -10.46 5.02 -5.33
C ALA A 223 -9.57 5.18 -6.58
N GLY A 224 -10.12 5.71 -7.67
CA GLY A 224 -9.38 5.95 -8.91
C GLY A 224 -8.57 7.24 -8.88
N LEU A 225 -9.17 8.37 -8.53
CA LEU A 225 -8.48 9.66 -8.61
C LEU A 225 -7.64 9.94 -7.36
N LEU A 226 -8.24 9.91 -6.18
CA LEU A 226 -7.51 10.23 -4.95
C LEU A 226 -6.52 9.13 -4.59
N SER A 227 -6.96 7.90 -4.50
CA SER A 227 -6.12 6.76 -4.17
C SER A 227 -5.24 6.33 -5.34
N GLY A 228 -5.79 6.24 -6.55
CA GLY A 228 -5.09 5.74 -7.74
C GLY A 228 -4.13 6.76 -8.38
N VAL A 229 -4.55 8.02 -8.61
CA VAL A 229 -3.68 9.03 -9.22
C VAL A 229 -2.81 9.70 -8.16
N VAL A 230 -3.44 10.30 -7.14
CA VAL A 230 -2.72 11.14 -6.18
C VAL A 230 -1.84 10.29 -5.27
N ALA A 231 -2.40 9.34 -4.54
CA ALA A 231 -1.64 8.62 -3.51
C ALA A 231 -0.51 7.75 -4.10
N TYR A 232 -0.74 7.00 -5.19
CA TYR A 232 0.37 6.23 -5.81
C TYR A 232 1.45 7.12 -6.42
N THR A 233 1.09 8.28 -6.97
CA THR A 233 2.09 9.25 -7.44
C THR A 233 2.91 9.80 -6.27
N LEU A 234 2.24 10.14 -5.15
CA LEU A 234 2.90 10.57 -3.91
C LEU A 234 3.79 9.47 -3.32
N GLN A 235 3.36 8.20 -3.36
CA GLN A 235 4.16 7.06 -2.92
C GLN A 235 5.44 6.92 -3.75
N ILE A 236 5.29 6.90 -5.08
CA ILE A 236 6.43 6.79 -5.99
C ILE A 236 7.40 7.97 -5.78
N TYR A 237 6.88 9.19 -5.66
CA TYR A 237 7.70 10.36 -5.37
C TYR A 237 8.41 10.25 -4.01
N GLY A 238 7.67 9.90 -2.95
CA GLY A 238 8.21 9.80 -1.59
C GLY A 238 9.31 8.74 -1.48
N GLN A 239 9.10 7.58 -2.07
CA GLN A 239 10.08 6.47 -2.04
C GLN A 239 11.36 6.73 -2.85
N ARG A 240 11.44 7.81 -3.62
CA ARG A 240 12.72 8.26 -4.22
C ARG A 240 13.71 8.82 -3.20
N TRP A 241 13.18 9.41 -2.13
CA TRP A 241 13.96 10.12 -1.12
C TRP A 241 14.03 9.37 0.21
N VAL A 242 13.17 8.36 0.36
CA VAL A 242 12.99 7.60 1.60
C VAL A 242 13.15 6.12 1.29
N SER A 243 13.96 5.43 2.09
CA SER A 243 14.18 4.00 1.91
C SER A 243 12.89 3.18 2.09
N PRO A 244 12.73 2.02 1.42
CA PRO A 244 11.52 1.20 1.52
C PRO A 244 11.08 0.88 2.95
N PRO A 245 11.96 0.54 3.91
CA PRO A 245 11.55 0.32 5.29
C PRO A 245 10.95 1.57 5.95
N VAL A 246 11.55 2.75 5.73
CA VAL A 246 11.03 4.01 6.28
C VAL A 246 9.72 4.41 5.61
N ALA A 247 9.58 4.17 4.31
CA ALA A 247 8.33 4.42 3.58
C ALA A 247 7.21 3.51 4.10
N ALA A 248 7.48 2.20 4.25
CA ALA A 248 6.52 1.24 4.80
C ALA A 248 5.99 1.67 6.17
N ILE A 249 6.86 2.21 6.98
CA ILE A 249 6.60 2.78 8.28
C ILE A 249 5.57 3.93 8.24
N ILE A 250 5.80 4.90 7.36
CA ILE A 250 4.90 6.06 7.25
C ILE A 250 3.57 5.62 6.66
N LEU A 251 3.61 4.76 5.65
CA LEU A 251 2.43 4.27 4.97
C LEU A 251 1.55 3.41 5.89
N SER A 252 2.12 2.66 6.85
CA SER A 252 1.35 1.85 7.79
C SER A 252 0.44 2.67 8.72
N LEU A 253 0.62 4.00 8.79
CA LEU A 253 -0.35 4.88 9.45
C LEU A 253 -1.75 4.82 8.80
N GLU A 254 -1.86 4.27 7.58
CA GLU A 254 -3.16 3.97 6.97
C GLU A 254 -4.04 3.10 7.87
N ALA A 255 -3.44 2.22 8.68
CA ALA A 255 -4.15 1.37 9.62
C ALA A 255 -4.94 2.17 10.66
N LEU A 256 -4.37 3.30 11.15
CA LEU A 256 -5.07 4.18 12.07
C LEU A 256 -6.28 4.87 11.43
N PHE A 257 -6.07 5.42 10.24
CA PHE A 257 -7.14 6.10 9.51
C PHE A 257 -8.25 5.12 9.10
N GLY A 258 -7.89 3.90 8.66
CA GLY A 258 -8.84 2.86 8.32
C GLY A 258 -9.64 2.37 9.52
N ALA A 259 -8.98 2.16 10.67
CA ALA A 259 -9.65 1.77 11.90
C ALA A 259 -10.61 2.87 12.40
N ALA A 260 -10.18 4.13 12.35
CA ALA A 260 -11.03 5.25 12.71
C ALA A 260 -12.29 5.31 11.85
N VAL A 261 -12.17 5.07 10.55
CA VAL A 261 -13.32 4.99 9.64
C VAL A 261 -14.22 3.80 9.99
N GLY A 262 -13.67 2.61 10.23
CA GLY A 262 -14.45 1.45 10.65
C GLY A 262 -15.26 1.72 11.91
N TRP A 263 -14.62 2.22 12.95
CA TRP A 263 -15.26 2.46 14.24
C TRP A 263 -16.23 3.64 14.24
N PHE A 264 -15.84 4.80 13.68
CA PHE A 264 -16.60 6.05 13.82
C PHE A 264 -17.52 6.37 12.65
N VAL A 265 -17.24 5.85 11.45
CA VAL A 265 -18.06 6.11 10.26
C VAL A 265 -18.97 4.93 9.94
N LEU A 266 -18.46 3.70 10.03
CA LEU A 266 -19.23 2.49 9.73
C LEU A 266 -19.88 1.86 10.98
N ASN A 267 -19.62 2.42 12.18
CA ASN A 267 -20.12 1.90 13.46
C ASN A 267 -19.80 0.41 13.67
N GLU A 268 -18.62 -0.02 13.22
CA GLU A 268 -18.17 -1.39 13.40
C GLU A 268 -17.97 -1.70 14.89
N PRO A 269 -18.41 -2.89 15.37
CA PRO A 269 -18.24 -3.25 16.77
C PRO A 269 -16.76 -3.43 17.12
N PHE A 270 -16.35 -2.93 18.28
CA PHE A 270 -15.03 -3.21 18.83
C PHE A 270 -15.11 -3.47 20.34
N SER A 271 -14.23 -4.33 20.80
CA SER A 271 -14.08 -4.65 22.23
C SER A 271 -12.79 -4.05 22.77
N LEU A 272 -12.67 -3.98 24.10
CA LEU A 272 -11.41 -3.60 24.74
C LEU A 272 -10.24 -4.49 24.28
N ARG A 273 -10.48 -5.77 24.07
CA ARG A 273 -9.49 -6.72 23.55
C ARG A 273 -9.04 -6.38 22.13
N ASN A 274 -9.98 -6.04 21.24
CA ASN A 274 -9.63 -5.58 19.90
C ASN A 274 -8.79 -4.30 19.94
N LEU A 275 -9.14 -3.38 20.85
CA LEU A 275 -8.38 -2.14 21.06
C LEU A 275 -6.96 -2.42 21.56
N MET A 276 -6.79 -3.36 22.51
CA MET A 276 -5.47 -3.80 22.97
C MET A 276 -4.65 -4.43 21.83
N GLY A 277 -5.27 -5.30 21.01
CA GLY A 277 -4.64 -5.90 19.84
C GLY A 277 -4.19 -4.84 18.82
N ALA A 278 -5.06 -3.90 18.51
CA ALA A 278 -4.76 -2.75 17.65
C ALA A 278 -3.61 -1.91 18.22
N GLY A 279 -3.61 -1.67 19.53
CA GLY A 279 -2.55 -0.95 20.25
C GLY A 279 -1.19 -1.66 20.16
N LEU A 280 -1.15 -2.99 20.29
CA LEU A 280 0.09 -3.77 20.14
C LEU A 280 0.62 -3.75 18.68
N ILE A 281 -0.26 -3.87 17.68
CA ILE A 281 0.14 -3.73 16.28
C ILE A 281 0.72 -2.33 16.06
N MET A 282 0.04 -1.29 16.54
CA MET A 282 0.52 0.07 16.42
C MET A 282 1.85 0.29 17.16
N LEU A 283 2.01 -0.28 18.34
CA LEU A 283 3.27 -0.24 19.09
C LEU A 283 4.40 -0.92 18.28
N ALA A 284 4.15 -2.10 17.70
CA ALA A 284 5.11 -2.76 16.82
C ALA A 284 5.52 -1.87 15.65
N ILE A 285 4.54 -1.25 14.99
CA ILE A 285 4.76 -0.30 13.89
C ILE A 285 5.64 0.87 14.36
N ILE A 286 5.33 1.52 15.48
CA ILE A 286 6.09 2.65 16.03
C ILE A 286 7.52 2.23 16.42
N LEU A 287 7.68 1.08 17.06
CA LEU A 287 9.00 0.58 17.47
C LEU A 287 9.89 0.25 16.26
N VAL A 288 9.33 -0.36 15.20
CA VAL A 288 10.04 -0.53 13.92
C VAL A 288 10.51 0.83 13.39
N GLN A 289 9.64 1.84 13.43
CA GLN A 289 9.96 3.21 13.00
C GLN A 289 11.14 3.79 13.75
N VAL A 290 11.03 3.82 15.07
CA VAL A 290 12.03 4.44 15.95
C VAL A 290 13.38 3.74 15.79
N THR A 291 13.37 2.39 15.79
CA THR A 291 14.60 1.60 15.68
C THR A 291 15.28 1.81 14.32
N ALA A 292 14.53 1.74 13.23
CA ALA A 292 15.07 1.99 11.89
C ALA A 292 15.64 3.41 11.75
N TYR A 293 14.97 4.42 12.31
CA TYR A 293 15.44 5.80 12.31
C TYR A 293 16.74 5.98 13.11
N VAL A 294 16.82 5.39 14.31
CA VAL A 294 18.01 5.44 15.16
C VAL A 294 19.21 4.79 14.44
N GLN A 295 19.02 3.61 13.86
CA GLN A 295 20.07 2.90 13.12
C GLN A 295 20.59 3.71 11.93
N LEU A 296 19.69 4.35 11.17
CA LEU A 296 20.08 5.22 10.05
C LEU A 296 20.90 6.44 10.52
N ARG A 297 20.56 7.01 11.68
CA ARG A 297 21.33 8.12 12.25
C ARG A 297 22.71 7.68 12.72
N VAL A 298 22.82 6.52 13.39
CA VAL A 298 24.09 5.95 13.84
C VAL A 298 25.01 5.67 12.65
N ALA A 299 24.48 5.01 11.62
CA ALA A 299 25.24 4.71 10.41
C ALA A 299 25.76 5.97 9.68
N LYS A 300 24.94 7.04 9.61
CA LYS A 300 25.36 8.33 9.03
C LYS A 300 26.46 9.01 9.85
N ARG A 301 26.38 8.97 11.18
CA ARG A 301 27.42 9.53 12.06
C ARG A 301 28.75 8.78 11.92
N ALA A 302 28.71 7.44 11.87
CA ALA A 302 29.89 6.61 11.69
C ALA A 302 30.58 6.86 10.33
N LYS A 303 29.81 7.12 9.27
CA LYS A 303 30.37 7.46 7.96
C LYS A 303 31.02 8.85 7.95
N SER A 304 30.36 9.85 8.55
CA SER A 304 30.89 11.21 8.67
C SER A 304 32.16 11.27 9.51
N SER A 305 32.27 10.46 10.58
CA SER A 305 33.51 10.40 11.41
C SER A 305 34.69 9.78 10.66
N LYS A 306 34.46 8.84 9.75
CA LYS A 306 35.53 8.25 8.92
C LYS A 306 36.04 9.20 7.82
N GLU A 307 35.12 10.04 7.26
CA GLU A 307 35.47 11.05 6.25
C GLU A 307 36.24 12.26 6.86
N VAL A 308 36.19 12.49 8.16
CA VAL A 308 36.91 13.55 8.86
C VAL A 308 38.34 13.09 9.30
N VAL A 309 38.57 11.78 9.40
CA VAL A 309 39.83 11.17 9.86
C VAL A 309 40.71 10.74 8.67
N SER A 310 40.15 10.70 7.45
CA SER A 310 40.87 10.47 6.19
C SER A 310 41.23 11.78 5.51
#